data_a4aee5587de1274d48376f2ea0217dcd
#
_entry.id   a4aee5587de1274d48376f2ea0217dcd
#
_cell.length_a   1.000
_cell.length_b   1.000
_cell.length_c   1.000
_cell.angle_alpha   90.00
_cell.angle_beta   90.00
_cell.angle_gamma   90.00
#
_symmetry.space_group_name_H-M   'P 1'
#
loop_
_entity.id
_entity.type
_entity.pdbx_description
1 polymer ?
#
loop_
_entity_poly.entity_id
_entity_poly.type
_entity_poly.pdbx_seq_one_letter_code
_entity_poly.pdbx_strand_id
1 'polypeptide(L)'
;GCLWPSFDHQRGYQPDPFYGGNRGNFRQPKYSYYMFMSQRPNKKNPSLIADSGPMVYIANAMTPFSPADVTIYSNCDSVTLTYNKGGKVYTYAKTKNRVGMPSPIITFKDVFHVMDDKELSRQKKQSDSYLLAQGYVDGKLVATHQVKPTRRPSRIKLWVDNEGTALHADGSDMVTVVAGISDDQGNIKRLNNEHVLFTVEGEGRIVGDQESFSNPVEVKWGTAPVLIQSTTKAGKIKVKASVVWQGKATPVDGYIEIESIKPEYPLIGSEKEMNAIPRNGVRMRLQGNTNMQSSKEKLKEVEKQQADFE
;
A
#
# COMPACT_ATOMS: atom_id res chain seq x y z
N GLY A 1 19.55 -9.70 -17.86
CA GLY A 1 18.39 -10.45 -17.39
C GLY A 1 17.19 -9.55 -17.13
N CYS A 2 15.98 -10.05 -17.23
CA CYS A 2 14.77 -9.34 -16.85
C CYS A 2 14.02 -10.10 -15.76
N LEU A 3 13.38 -9.32 -14.86
CA LEU A 3 12.51 -9.85 -13.83
C LEU A 3 11.11 -10.05 -14.42
N TRP A 4 10.56 -11.24 -14.27
CA TRP A 4 9.18 -11.55 -14.62
C TRP A 4 8.43 -12.05 -13.38
N PRO A 5 7.28 -11.47 -13.05
CA PRO A 5 6.63 -10.26 -13.59
C PRO A 5 6.99 -8.99 -12.80
N SER A 6 6.64 -7.81 -13.33
CA SER A 6 6.78 -6.54 -12.59
C SER A 6 5.72 -6.37 -11.50
N PHE A 7 4.53 -6.93 -11.70
CA PHE A 7 3.39 -6.86 -10.77
C PHE A 7 2.95 -8.26 -10.35
N ASP A 8 2.38 -8.35 -9.15
CA ASP A 8 1.60 -9.53 -8.80
C ASP A 8 0.42 -9.65 -9.78
N HIS A 9 0.04 -10.86 -10.12
CA HIS A 9 -1.02 -11.08 -11.10
C HIS A 9 -1.87 -12.30 -10.76
N GLN A 10 -3.15 -12.22 -11.11
CA GLN A 10 -4.10 -13.31 -10.96
C GLN A 10 -3.90 -14.35 -12.06
N ARG A 11 -3.88 -15.63 -11.70
CA ARG A 11 -3.74 -16.76 -12.63
C ARG A 11 -5.07 -17.44 -13.01
N GLY A 12 -6.21 -16.86 -12.67
CA GLY A 12 -7.54 -17.33 -13.06
C GLY A 12 -8.05 -18.60 -12.39
N TYR A 13 -7.21 -19.54 -12.02
CA TYR A 13 -7.59 -20.82 -11.38
C TYR A 13 -7.18 -20.95 -9.92
N GLN A 14 -6.56 -19.92 -9.36
CA GLN A 14 -6.19 -19.86 -7.92
C GLN A 14 -6.86 -18.65 -7.28
N PRO A 15 -7.37 -18.78 -6.04
CA PRO A 15 -7.98 -17.66 -5.33
C PRO A 15 -6.99 -16.57 -4.99
N ASP A 16 -5.73 -16.93 -4.72
CA ASP A 16 -4.66 -15.99 -4.40
C ASP A 16 -3.87 -15.57 -5.65
N PRO A 17 -3.46 -14.29 -5.73
CA PRO A 17 -2.58 -13.84 -6.79
C PRO A 17 -1.19 -14.49 -6.70
N PHE A 18 -0.51 -14.57 -7.82
CA PHE A 18 0.90 -14.94 -7.84
C PHE A 18 1.76 -13.76 -7.38
N TYR A 19 2.42 -13.91 -6.24
CA TYR A 19 3.15 -12.83 -5.55
C TYR A 19 4.60 -12.62 -6.05
N GLY A 20 4.90 -12.98 -7.27
CA GLY A 20 6.26 -12.86 -7.85
C GLY A 20 6.68 -11.45 -8.26
N GLY A 21 5.77 -10.49 -8.29
CA GLY A 21 6.06 -9.11 -8.68
C GLY A 21 6.88 -8.33 -7.64
N ASN A 22 7.56 -7.28 -8.09
CA ASN A 22 8.17 -6.31 -7.19
C ASN A 22 7.19 -5.21 -6.73
N ARG A 23 6.00 -5.19 -7.31
CA ARG A 23 4.83 -4.40 -6.87
C ARG A 23 3.63 -5.34 -6.69
N GLY A 24 2.69 -4.96 -5.83
CA GLY A 24 1.41 -5.65 -5.67
C GLY A 24 0.50 -5.53 -6.90
N ASN A 25 -0.65 -6.21 -6.90
CA ASN A 25 -1.65 -6.16 -7.98
C ASN A 25 -2.09 -4.75 -8.34
N PHE A 26 -2.15 -3.87 -7.36
CA PHE A 26 -2.51 -2.47 -7.50
C PHE A 26 -1.30 -1.54 -7.45
N ARG A 27 -0.14 -2.02 -7.90
CA ARG A 27 1.11 -1.28 -8.06
C ARG A 27 1.80 -0.82 -6.77
N GLN A 28 1.32 -1.17 -5.56
CA GLN A 28 2.02 -0.84 -4.32
C GLN A 28 3.43 -1.43 -4.33
N PRO A 29 4.46 -0.61 -4.07
CA PRO A 29 5.84 -1.06 -4.08
C PRO A 29 6.12 -1.99 -2.91
N LYS A 30 6.80 -3.10 -3.18
CA LYS A 30 7.38 -4.01 -2.19
C LYS A 30 8.82 -3.62 -1.87
N TYR A 31 9.45 -4.27 -0.90
CA TYR A 31 10.87 -4.04 -0.60
C TYR A 31 11.78 -4.28 -1.81
N SER A 32 11.48 -5.28 -2.64
CA SER A 32 12.19 -5.55 -3.88
C SER A 32 12.16 -4.39 -4.88
N TYR A 33 11.06 -3.64 -4.95
CA TYR A 33 10.98 -2.44 -5.78
C TYR A 33 12.07 -1.42 -5.41
N TYR A 34 12.21 -1.12 -4.11
CA TYR A 34 13.22 -0.19 -3.63
C TYR A 34 14.64 -0.73 -3.80
N MET A 35 14.83 -2.05 -3.71
CA MET A 35 16.10 -2.70 -4.00
C MET A 35 16.51 -2.45 -5.46
N PHE A 36 15.61 -2.67 -6.43
CA PHE A 36 15.88 -2.37 -7.84
C PHE A 36 16.04 -0.86 -8.10
N MET A 37 15.21 -0.03 -7.48
CA MET A 37 15.31 1.42 -7.57
C MET A 37 16.69 1.91 -7.10
N SER A 38 17.26 1.31 -6.06
CA SER A 38 18.60 1.66 -5.57
C SER A 38 19.73 1.33 -6.53
N GLN A 39 19.49 0.55 -7.60
CA GLN A 39 20.51 0.25 -8.63
C GLN A 39 20.60 1.32 -9.71
N ARG A 40 19.70 2.32 -9.70
CA ARG A 40 19.73 3.44 -10.64
C ARG A 40 20.83 4.44 -10.26
N PRO A 41 21.33 5.24 -11.23
CA PRO A 41 22.22 6.36 -10.93
C PRO A 41 21.59 7.35 -9.92
N ASN A 42 22.40 7.93 -9.06
CA ASN A 42 21.97 8.91 -8.06
C ASN A 42 21.73 10.34 -8.64
N LYS A 43 21.75 10.49 -9.97
CA LYS A 43 21.44 11.76 -10.63
C LYS A 43 19.95 11.84 -10.96
N LYS A 44 19.33 12.99 -10.59
CA LYS A 44 17.94 13.25 -10.97
C LYS A 44 17.84 13.39 -12.49
N ASN A 45 16.88 12.69 -13.08
CA ASN A 45 16.56 12.81 -14.50
C ASN A 45 15.19 13.49 -14.65
N PRO A 46 15.13 14.78 -15.03
CA PRO A 46 13.87 15.52 -15.16
C PRO A 46 12.96 14.99 -16.30
N SER A 47 13.52 14.24 -17.24
CA SER A 47 12.74 13.65 -18.35
C SER A 47 12.02 12.37 -17.95
N LEU A 48 12.27 11.81 -16.77
CA LEU A 48 11.57 10.64 -16.27
C LEU A 48 10.39 11.05 -15.37
N ILE A 49 9.21 10.55 -15.66
CA ILE A 49 8.03 10.67 -14.79
C ILE A 49 8.28 9.91 -13.47
N ALA A 50 8.95 8.75 -13.57
CA ALA A 50 9.29 7.95 -12.39
C ALA A 50 10.36 8.63 -11.52
N ASP A 51 10.29 8.40 -10.21
CA ASP A 51 11.27 8.89 -9.26
C ASP A 51 12.71 8.57 -9.68
N SER A 52 13.56 9.58 -9.72
CA SER A 52 14.97 9.48 -10.04
C SER A 52 15.79 10.32 -9.07
N GLY A 53 17.09 10.07 -8.99
CA GLY A 53 18.01 10.79 -8.12
C GLY A 53 18.44 9.99 -6.89
N PRO A 54 19.03 10.65 -5.90
CA PRO A 54 19.50 9.99 -4.69
C PRO A 54 18.35 9.43 -3.88
N MET A 55 18.55 8.20 -3.37
CA MET A 55 17.56 7.54 -2.53
C MET A 55 18.19 6.75 -1.38
N VAL A 56 17.46 6.65 -0.29
CA VAL A 56 17.72 5.73 0.81
C VAL A 56 16.39 5.16 1.30
N TYR A 57 16.31 3.86 1.56
CA TYR A 57 15.09 3.20 2.01
C TYR A 57 15.40 2.14 3.06
N ILE A 58 14.71 2.18 4.20
CA ILE A 58 14.82 1.21 5.29
C ILE A 58 13.84 0.06 5.00
N ALA A 59 14.36 -1.13 4.75
CA ALA A 59 13.56 -2.36 4.56
C ALA A 59 13.32 -3.05 5.91
N ASN A 60 12.78 -2.33 6.87
CA ASN A 60 12.35 -2.81 8.18
C ASN A 60 11.14 -1.99 8.62
N ALA A 61 10.06 -2.65 9.01
CA ALA A 61 8.80 -1.99 9.36
C ALA A 61 8.63 -1.75 10.86
N MET A 62 9.64 -2.06 11.67
CA MET A 62 9.62 -1.97 13.14
C MET A 62 8.39 -2.68 13.75
N THR A 63 8.04 -3.85 13.22
CA THR A 63 6.95 -4.70 13.70
C THR A 63 7.49 -5.85 14.56
N PRO A 64 6.64 -6.57 15.31
CA PRO A 64 7.04 -7.78 16.02
C PRO A 64 7.68 -8.88 15.16
N PHE A 65 7.46 -8.85 13.85
CA PHE A 65 8.03 -9.80 12.90
C PHE A 65 9.22 -9.23 12.11
N SER A 66 9.62 -7.99 12.39
CA SER A 66 10.78 -7.39 11.74
C SER A 66 12.07 -8.00 12.28
N PRO A 67 13.06 -8.31 11.40
CA PRO A 67 14.34 -8.86 11.84
C PRO A 67 15.14 -7.84 12.66
N ALA A 68 16.04 -8.35 13.51
CA ALA A 68 16.97 -7.52 14.26
C ALA A 68 17.97 -6.79 13.33
N ASP A 69 18.37 -7.46 12.26
CA ASP A 69 19.18 -6.86 11.21
C ASP A 69 18.36 -5.84 10.41
N VAL A 70 18.89 -4.64 10.23
CA VAL A 70 18.25 -3.59 9.45
C VAL A 70 18.91 -3.47 8.09
N THR A 71 18.14 -3.80 7.06
CA THR A 71 18.57 -3.69 5.66
C THR A 71 18.18 -2.33 5.09
N ILE A 72 19.11 -1.71 4.37
CA ILE A 72 18.91 -0.43 3.68
C ILE A 72 19.27 -0.57 2.21
N TYR A 73 18.39 -0.07 1.36
CA TYR A 73 18.63 0.10 -0.08
C TYR A 73 18.97 1.56 -0.35
N SER A 74 20.06 1.81 -1.06
CA SER A 74 20.50 3.17 -1.35
C SER A 74 21.41 3.21 -2.57
N ASN A 75 21.32 4.27 -3.37
CA ASN A 75 22.27 4.61 -4.42
C ASN A 75 23.26 5.72 -4.00
N CYS A 76 23.27 6.14 -2.74
CA CYS A 76 24.22 7.10 -2.18
C CYS A 76 25.60 6.46 -1.93
N ASP A 77 26.66 7.23 -1.75
CA ASP A 77 28.03 6.73 -1.54
C ASP A 77 28.23 6.16 -0.13
N SER A 78 27.58 6.76 0.85
CA SER A 78 27.57 6.29 2.23
C SER A 78 26.19 6.46 2.87
N VAL A 79 25.92 5.66 3.89
CA VAL A 79 24.65 5.68 4.64
C VAL A 79 24.94 5.63 6.12
N THR A 80 24.25 6.47 6.88
CA THR A 80 24.14 6.32 8.32
C THR A 80 22.74 5.82 8.69
N LEU A 81 22.66 4.95 9.67
CA LEU A 81 21.43 4.51 10.30
C LEU A 81 21.44 4.94 11.75
N THR A 82 20.46 5.72 12.14
CA THR A 82 20.23 6.12 13.53
C THR A 82 19.06 5.33 14.09
N TYR A 83 19.26 4.66 15.20
CA TYR A 83 18.18 4.07 15.99
C TYR A 83 18.01 4.90 17.27
N ASN A 84 16.89 5.60 17.38
CA ASN A 84 16.48 6.22 18.63
C ASN A 84 15.65 5.22 19.42
N LYS A 85 16.15 4.86 20.58
CA LYS A 85 15.54 3.91 21.50
C LYS A 85 15.11 4.65 22.78
N GLY A 86 13.97 5.37 22.68
CA GLY A 86 13.42 6.10 23.82
C GLY A 86 14.33 7.21 24.37
N GLY A 87 15.01 7.94 23.49
CA GLY A 87 15.93 9.01 23.82
C GLY A 87 17.42 8.62 23.85
N LYS A 88 17.74 7.30 23.81
CA LYS A 88 19.10 6.82 23.55
C LYS A 88 19.31 6.69 22.05
N VAL A 89 20.30 7.38 21.52
CA VAL A 89 20.60 7.44 20.08
C VAL A 89 21.82 6.58 19.78
N TYR A 90 21.65 5.63 18.87
CA TYR A 90 22.72 4.80 18.32
C TYR A 90 22.89 5.12 16.85
N THR A 91 24.11 5.36 16.39
CA THR A 91 24.40 5.66 14.99
C THR A 91 25.41 4.67 14.42
N TYR A 92 25.07 4.11 13.27
CA TYR A 92 25.87 3.17 12.51
C TYR A 92 26.22 3.79 11.16
N ALA A 93 27.43 3.61 10.66
CA ALA A 93 27.84 4.16 9.37
C ALA A 93 28.45 3.08 8.49
N LYS A 94 28.12 3.10 7.21
CA LYS A 94 28.75 2.25 6.18
C LYS A 94 28.99 3.04 4.91
N THR A 95 30.18 2.85 4.34
CA THR A 95 30.51 3.25 2.98
C THR A 95 30.23 2.09 2.03
N LYS A 96 29.74 2.36 0.84
CA LYS A 96 29.50 1.32 -0.16
C LYS A 96 30.81 0.71 -0.64
N ASN A 97 30.84 -0.61 -0.61
CA ASN A 97 31.81 -1.36 -1.39
C ASN A 97 31.16 -1.72 -2.74
N ARG A 98 31.65 -1.15 -3.81
CA ARG A 98 31.07 -1.28 -5.17
C ARG A 98 31.55 -2.52 -5.93
N VAL A 99 31.87 -3.59 -5.26
CA VAL A 99 32.24 -4.85 -5.92
C VAL A 99 30.98 -5.58 -6.36
N GLY A 100 30.81 -5.75 -7.66
CA GLY A 100 29.75 -6.55 -8.29
C GLY A 100 28.45 -5.78 -8.62
N MET A 101 27.74 -5.26 -7.65
CA MET A 101 26.50 -4.49 -7.87
C MET A 101 26.77 -2.98 -7.85
N PRO A 102 26.10 -2.18 -8.72
CA PRO A 102 26.21 -0.70 -8.69
C PRO A 102 25.91 -0.11 -7.30
N SER A 103 24.95 -0.70 -6.61
CA SER A 103 24.53 -0.28 -5.28
C SER A 103 24.32 -1.51 -4.39
N PRO A 104 25.36 -2.01 -3.72
CA PRO A 104 25.25 -3.16 -2.82
C PRO A 104 24.24 -2.91 -1.71
N ILE A 105 23.55 -3.99 -1.32
CA ILE A 105 22.62 -3.98 -0.18
C ILE A 105 23.41 -3.73 1.11
N ILE A 106 22.98 -2.77 1.90
CA ILE A 106 23.60 -2.41 3.17
C ILE A 106 22.81 -3.05 4.30
N THR A 107 23.47 -3.89 5.11
CA THR A 107 22.85 -4.50 6.28
C THR A 107 23.62 -4.08 7.54
N PHE A 108 22.88 -3.50 8.49
CA PHE A 108 23.35 -3.22 9.83
C PHE A 108 22.88 -4.34 10.74
N LYS A 109 23.84 -5.02 11.39
CA LYS A 109 23.57 -6.20 12.18
C LYS A 109 23.08 -5.83 13.59
N ASP A 110 22.10 -6.60 14.09
CA ASP A 110 21.65 -6.60 15.47
C ASP A 110 21.21 -5.21 15.99
N VAL A 111 20.43 -4.46 15.19
CA VAL A 111 20.04 -3.08 15.52
C VAL A 111 18.67 -3.02 16.19
N PHE A 112 17.66 -3.68 15.60
CA PHE A 112 16.28 -3.58 16.06
C PHE A 112 15.84 -4.79 16.87
N HIS A 113 15.36 -4.54 18.08
CA HIS A 113 14.79 -5.59 18.94
C HIS A 113 13.38 -5.23 19.38
N VAL A 114 12.41 -6.05 18.99
CA VAL A 114 10.99 -5.83 19.33
C VAL A 114 10.73 -5.75 20.86
N MET A 115 11.56 -6.42 21.66
CA MET A 115 11.39 -6.36 23.11
C MET A 115 11.70 -4.99 23.67
N ASP A 116 12.63 -4.26 23.06
CA ASP A 116 12.95 -2.88 23.43
C ASP A 116 11.76 -1.96 23.14
N ASP A 117 11.13 -2.15 21.97
CA ASP A 117 9.95 -1.37 21.57
C ASP A 117 8.74 -1.66 22.49
N LYS A 118 8.56 -2.93 22.92
CA LYS A 118 7.56 -3.30 23.93
C LYS A 118 7.82 -2.64 25.28
N GLU A 119 9.06 -2.57 25.71
CA GLU A 119 9.44 -1.90 26.95
C GLU A 119 9.17 -0.39 26.88
N LEU A 120 9.56 0.26 25.77
CA LEU A 120 9.24 1.67 25.51
C LEU A 120 7.74 1.92 25.50
N SER A 121 6.96 1.01 24.93
CA SER A 121 5.49 1.09 24.92
C SER A 121 4.91 1.05 26.34
N ARG A 122 5.40 0.16 27.20
CA ARG A 122 5.01 0.09 28.62
C ARG A 122 5.34 1.37 29.38
N GLN A 123 6.49 1.98 29.08
CA GLN A 123 6.94 3.24 29.67
C GLN A 123 6.27 4.47 29.04
N LYS A 124 5.35 4.31 28.08
CA LYS A 124 4.71 5.39 27.29
C LYS A 124 5.72 6.24 26.49
N LYS A 125 6.90 5.72 26.19
CA LYS A 125 7.99 6.36 25.42
C LYS A 125 8.11 5.85 23.98
N GLN A 126 7.17 5.05 23.49
CA GLN A 126 7.21 4.50 22.14
C GLN A 126 7.22 5.57 21.04
N SER A 127 6.67 6.76 21.33
CA SER A 127 6.73 7.91 20.41
C SER A 127 8.14 8.35 20.06
N ASP A 128 9.11 8.05 20.92
CA ASP A 128 10.50 8.45 20.77
C ASP A 128 11.35 7.39 20.06
N SER A 129 10.72 6.25 19.70
CA SER A 129 11.39 5.19 18.95
C SER A 129 11.31 5.44 17.44
N TYR A 130 12.44 5.36 16.75
CA TYR A 130 12.49 5.42 15.29
C TYR A 130 13.82 4.88 14.73
N LEU A 131 13.76 4.43 13.48
CA LEU A 131 14.92 4.23 12.63
C LEU A 131 14.97 5.38 11.60
N LEU A 132 16.12 6.03 11.47
CA LEU A 132 16.37 7.09 10.49
C LEU A 132 17.60 6.72 9.67
N ALA A 133 17.41 6.53 8.38
CA ALA A 133 18.50 6.37 7.43
C ALA A 133 18.76 7.69 6.71
N GLN A 134 20.03 8.03 6.58
CA GLN A 134 20.52 9.23 5.89
C GLN A 134 21.54 8.81 4.84
N GLY A 135 21.35 9.23 3.60
CA GLY A 135 22.22 8.93 2.47
C GLY A 135 23.04 10.15 2.06
N TYR A 136 24.32 9.93 1.80
CA TYR A 136 25.29 10.98 1.47
C TYR A 136 25.90 10.72 0.10
N VAL A 137 26.07 11.80 -0.68
CA VAL A 137 26.82 11.82 -1.94
C VAL A 137 27.84 12.93 -1.83
N ASP A 138 29.10 12.64 -2.10
CA ASP A 138 30.22 13.58 -1.93
C ASP A 138 30.24 14.25 -0.55
N GLY A 139 29.93 13.48 0.50
CA GLY A 139 29.86 13.92 1.89
C GLY A 139 28.66 14.80 2.25
N LYS A 140 27.77 15.10 1.30
CA LYS A 140 26.55 15.91 1.53
C LYS A 140 25.34 15.01 1.75
N LEU A 141 24.50 15.36 2.73
CA LEU A 141 23.21 14.69 2.95
C LEU A 141 22.27 15.01 1.78
N VAL A 142 21.79 13.97 1.09
CA VAL A 142 20.95 14.10 -0.11
C VAL A 142 19.62 13.34 -0.03
N ALA A 143 19.52 12.36 0.85
CA ALA A 143 18.30 11.57 1.00
C ALA A 143 18.10 11.11 2.45
N THR A 144 16.84 11.04 2.89
CA THR A 144 16.45 10.54 4.22
C THR A 144 15.25 9.65 4.13
N HIS A 145 15.20 8.62 4.99
CA HIS A 145 14.01 7.80 5.18
C HIS A 145 13.86 7.45 6.66
N GLN A 146 12.65 7.62 7.20
CA GLN A 146 12.37 7.34 8.60
C GLN A 146 11.26 6.30 8.73
N VAL A 147 11.43 5.37 9.66
CA VAL A 147 10.42 4.38 10.05
C VAL A 147 10.19 4.49 11.54
N LYS A 148 8.93 4.40 11.94
CA LYS A 148 8.49 4.40 13.34
C LYS A 148 7.63 3.17 13.63
N PRO A 149 7.68 2.62 14.84
CA PRO A 149 6.73 1.60 15.27
C PRO A 149 5.33 2.21 15.32
N THR A 150 4.34 1.46 14.83
CA THR A 150 2.96 1.95 14.81
C THR A 150 2.24 1.69 16.13
N ARG A 151 1.47 2.68 16.55
CA ARG A 151 0.58 2.63 17.69
C ARG A 151 -0.77 2.00 17.32
N ARG A 152 -1.77 2.21 18.17
CA ARG A 152 -3.15 1.79 17.91
C ARG A 152 -3.69 2.47 16.67
N PRO A 153 -4.38 1.75 15.77
CA PRO A 153 -5.08 2.36 14.64
C PRO A 153 -6.05 3.43 15.12
N SER A 154 -6.04 4.59 14.48
CA SER A 154 -6.90 5.73 14.85
C SER A 154 -7.60 6.37 13.66
N ARG A 155 -7.03 6.25 12.46
CA ARG A 155 -7.59 6.86 11.24
C ARG A 155 -7.23 6.09 9.99
N ILE A 156 -8.00 6.32 8.94
CA ILE A 156 -7.68 5.89 7.58
C ILE A 156 -7.08 7.09 6.84
N LYS A 157 -5.86 6.93 6.34
CA LYS A 157 -5.19 7.91 5.48
C LYS A 157 -5.42 7.51 4.03
N LEU A 158 -5.88 8.44 3.19
CA LEU A 158 -6.01 8.24 1.74
C LEU A 158 -4.94 9.01 0.99
N TRP A 159 -4.45 8.43 -0.10
CA TRP A 159 -3.61 9.10 -1.09
C TRP A 159 -3.86 8.52 -2.48
N VAL A 160 -3.50 9.30 -3.49
CA VAL A 160 -3.56 8.88 -4.89
C VAL A 160 -2.21 8.33 -5.30
N ASP A 161 -2.20 7.19 -5.99
CA ASP A 161 -0.99 6.61 -6.59
C ASP A 161 -1.05 6.82 -8.12
N ASN A 162 -0.72 8.03 -8.56
CA ASN A 162 -0.74 8.44 -9.96
C ASN A 162 0.60 8.97 -10.48
N GLU A 163 1.61 9.05 -9.62
CA GLU A 163 2.94 9.61 -9.95
C GLU A 163 2.87 11.01 -10.63
N GLY A 164 1.86 11.81 -10.28
CA GLY A 164 1.63 13.15 -10.84
C GLY A 164 0.93 13.16 -12.21
N THR A 165 0.47 12.00 -12.70
CA THR A 165 -0.29 11.92 -13.96
C THR A 165 -1.71 12.43 -13.74
N ALA A 166 -2.21 13.26 -14.67
CA ALA A 166 -3.59 13.75 -14.63
C ALA A 166 -4.58 12.63 -14.95
N LEU A 167 -5.75 12.66 -14.32
CA LEU A 167 -6.88 11.78 -14.64
C LEU A 167 -7.77 12.48 -15.69
N HIS A 168 -7.93 11.86 -16.87
CA HIS A 168 -8.75 12.41 -17.94
C HIS A 168 -10.19 11.93 -17.85
N ALA A 169 -11.13 12.82 -18.07
CA ALA A 169 -12.56 12.52 -18.09
C ALA A 169 -12.99 11.94 -19.44
N ASP A 170 -12.47 10.77 -19.80
CA ASP A 170 -12.77 10.06 -21.04
C ASP A 170 -13.65 8.82 -20.83
N GLY A 171 -14.02 8.53 -19.59
CA GLY A 171 -14.83 7.37 -19.20
C GLY A 171 -14.06 6.06 -19.14
N SER A 172 -12.75 6.05 -19.45
CA SER A 172 -11.89 4.87 -19.42
C SER A 172 -10.66 5.05 -18.55
N ASP A 173 -10.18 6.28 -18.37
CA ASP A 173 -8.98 6.57 -17.58
C ASP A 173 -9.21 6.27 -16.09
N MET A 174 -8.19 5.76 -15.42
CA MET A 174 -8.29 5.24 -14.06
C MET A 174 -7.14 5.73 -13.20
N VAL A 175 -7.44 5.87 -11.90
CA VAL A 175 -6.44 6.16 -10.89
C VAL A 175 -6.60 5.21 -9.70
N THR A 176 -5.48 4.83 -9.08
CA THR A 176 -5.50 4.06 -7.84
C THR A 176 -5.56 5.00 -6.65
N VAL A 177 -6.58 4.84 -5.80
CA VAL A 177 -6.63 5.44 -4.46
C VAL A 177 -6.26 4.37 -3.45
N VAL A 178 -5.33 4.69 -2.57
CA VAL A 178 -4.86 3.77 -1.54
C VAL A 178 -5.31 4.26 -0.18
N ALA A 179 -5.94 3.37 0.59
CA ALA A 179 -6.25 3.58 1.99
C ALA A 179 -5.18 2.92 2.86
N GLY A 180 -4.63 3.66 3.81
CA GLY A 180 -3.70 3.14 4.81
C GLY A 180 -4.30 3.24 6.20
N ILE A 181 -4.40 2.12 6.92
CA ILE A 181 -4.78 2.13 8.33
C ILE A 181 -3.60 2.69 9.12
N SER A 182 -3.78 3.81 9.77
CA SER A 182 -2.71 4.53 10.45
C SER A 182 -3.03 4.85 11.91
N ASP A 183 -1.97 5.11 12.67
CA ASP A 183 -2.07 5.65 14.01
C ASP A 183 -2.32 7.18 13.99
N ASP A 184 -2.35 7.80 15.15
CA ASP A 184 -2.56 9.24 15.35
C ASP A 184 -1.43 10.11 14.77
N GLN A 185 -0.26 9.53 14.54
CA GLN A 185 0.89 10.17 13.91
C GLN A 185 0.98 9.94 12.39
N GLY A 186 0.05 9.15 11.83
CA GLY A 186 0.02 8.84 10.41
C GLY A 186 0.92 7.68 9.98
N ASN A 187 1.52 6.93 10.93
CA ASN A 187 2.30 5.73 10.62
C ASN A 187 1.36 4.57 10.26
N ILE A 188 1.64 3.90 9.14
CA ILE A 188 0.80 2.82 8.63
C ILE A 188 0.97 1.55 9.48
N LYS A 189 -0.15 1.01 9.96
CA LYS A 189 -0.23 -0.23 10.74
C LYS A 189 -0.06 -1.46 9.82
N ARG A 190 1.18 -1.88 9.60
CA ARG A 190 1.54 -2.92 8.63
C ARG A 190 0.88 -4.29 8.88
N LEU A 191 0.59 -4.62 10.13
CA LEU A 191 -0.02 -5.90 10.51
C LEU A 191 -1.55 -5.81 10.70
N ASN A 192 -2.18 -4.76 10.16
CA ASN A 192 -3.64 -4.67 10.13
C ASN A 192 -4.19 -5.52 8.99
N ASN A 193 -5.29 -6.24 9.23
CA ASN A 193 -5.97 -7.14 8.29
C ASN A 193 -7.47 -6.89 8.21
N GLU A 194 -7.93 -5.69 8.55
CA GLU A 194 -9.33 -5.33 8.41
C GLU A 194 -9.75 -5.25 6.94
N HIS A 195 -11.05 -5.08 6.69
CA HIS A 195 -11.60 -4.82 5.37
C HIS A 195 -12.03 -3.36 5.27
N VAL A 196 -11.64 -2.72 4.18
CA VAL A 196 -11.99 -1.32 3.87
C VAL A 196 -13.06 -1.28 2.79
N LEU A 197 -14.13 -0.58 3.08
CA LEU A 197 -15.19 -0.23 2.14
C LEU A 197 -14.95 1.17 1.59
N PHE A 198 -14.91 1.29 0.28
CA PHE A 198 -14.84 2.57 -0.41
C PHE A 198 -16.20 2.99 -0.95
N THR A 199 -16.47 4.28 -0.91
CA THR A 199 -17.59 4.91 -1.61
C THR A 199 -17.11 6.11 -2.39
N VAL A 200 -17.77 6.36 -3.53
CA VAL A 200 -17.41 7.44 -4.46
C VAL A 200 -18.64 8.31 -4.75
N GLU A 201 -18.42 9.61 -4.75
CA GLU A 201 -19.37 10.63 -5.20
C GLU A 201 -18.73 11.52 -6.27
N GLY A 202 -19.54 12.13 -7.14
CA GLY A 202 -19.06 13.04 -8.20
C GLY A 202 -18.78 12.31 -9.52
N GLU A 203 -17.76 12.77 -10.27
CA GLU A 203 -17.51 12.37 -11.66
C GLU A 203 -16.56 11.16 -11.77
N GLY A 204 -16.75 10.17 -10.90
CA GLY A 204 -15.99 8.93 -10.87
C GLY A 204 -16.81 7.72 -10.45
N ARG A 205 -16.27 6.53 -10.67
CA ARG A 205 -16.86 5.26 -10.25
C ARG A 205 -15.79 4.29 -9.75
N ILE A 206 -16.18 3.39 -8.86
CA ILE A 206 -15.31 2.29 -8.42
C ILE A 206 -15.32 1.19 -9.48
N VAL A 207 -14.14 0.67 -9.83
CA VAL A 207 -13.98 -0.51 -10.67
C VAL A 207 -13.88 -1.74 -9.76
N GLY A 208 -14.77 -2.70 -10.00
CA GLY A 208 -14.90 -3.90 -9.19
C GLY A 208 -15.97 -3.78 -8.11
N ASP A 209 -16.24 -4.89 -7.44
CA ASP A 209 -17.34 -5.06 -6.50
C ASP A 209 -17.00 -6.10 -5.43
N GLN A 210 -18.02 -6.56 -4.71
CA GLN A 210 -17.89 -7.59 -3.69
C GLN A 210 -17.57 -8.96 -4.28
N GLU A 211 -18.08 -9.29 -5.46
CA GLU A 211 -17.83 -10.60 -6.11
C GLU A 211 -16.37 -10.73 -6.54
N SER A 212 -15.78 -9.63 -6.99
CA SER A 212 -14.37 -9.56 -7.33
C SER A 212 -13.45 -9.32 -6.13
N PHE A 213 -13.98 -9.22 -4.90
CA PHE A 213 -13.27 -8.87 -3.68
C PHE A 213 -12.51 -7.54 -3.77
N SER A 214 -12.96 -6.64 -4.65
CA SER A 214 -12.33 -5.36 -4.89
C SER A 214 -12.94 -4.24 -4.04
N ASN A 215 -14.15 -4.43 -3.52
CA ASN A 215 -14.81 -3.49 -2.61
C ASN A 215 -15.99 -4.15 -1.86
N PRO A 216 -15.90 -4.44 -0.57
CA PRO A 216 -14.76 -4.15 0.33
C PRO A 216 -13.50 -4.93 -0.01
N VAL A 217 -12.35 -4.35 0.28
CA VAL A 217 -11.05 -4.95 0.03
C VAL A 217 -10.31 -5.24 1.33
N GLU A 218 -9.67 -6.40 1.41
CA GLU A 218 -8.84 -6.77 2.55
C GLU A 218 -7.57 -5.91 2.62
N VAL A 219 -7.28 -5.40 3.81
CA VAL A 219 -6.04 -4.68 4.08
C VAL A 219 -4.86 -5.64 4.05
N LYS A 220 -3.92 -5.42 3.15
CA LYS A 220 -2.67 -6.18 3.07
C LYS A 220 -1.48 -5.27 3.32
N TRP A 221 -0.66 -5.66 4.28
CA TRP A 221 0.50 -4.87 4.71
C TRP A 221 0.13 -3.42 5.09
N GLY A 222 -1.03 -3.28 5.74
CA GLY A 222 -1.56 -2.01 6.26
C GLY A 222 -2.22 -1.11 5.22
N THR A 223 -2.36 -1.55 3.98
CA THR A 223 -2.95 -0.76 2.89
C THR A 223 -4.03 -1.54 2.15
N ALA A 224 -4.99 -0.81 1.61
CA ALA A 224 -6.09 -1.31 0.78
C ALA A 224 -6.25 -0.37 -0.43
N PRO A 225 -6.04 -0.82 -1.66
CA PRO A 225 -6.22 -0.02 -2.85
C PRO A 225 -7.62 -0.16 -3.44
N VAL A 226 -8.06 0.86 -4.17
CA VAL A 226 -9.24 0.84 -5.02
C VAL A 226 -8.95 1.53 -6.36
N LEU A 227 -9.49 1.02 -7.45
CA LEU A 227 -9.44 1.66 -8.75
C LEU A 227 -10.65 2.59 -8.90
N ILE A 228 -10.39 3.84 -9.22
CA ILE A 228 -11.39 4.85 -9.53
C ILE A 228 -11.28 5.18 -11.02
N GLN A 229 -12.36 4.94 -11.75
CA GLN A 229 -12.47 5.28 -13.16
C GLN A 229 -13.23 6.59 -13.32
N SER A 230 -12.76 7.46 -14.20
CA SER A 230 -13.44 8.71 -14.54
C SER A 230 -14.77 8.47 -15.25
N THR A 231 -15.68 9.44 -15.19
CA THR A 231 -16.80 9.56 -16.15
C THR A 231 -16.33 10.33 -17.38
N THR A 232 -17.23 10.55 -18.34
CA THR A 232 -16.95 11.40 -19.52
C THR A 232 -17.06 12.88 -19.23
N LYS A 233 -17.43 13.27 -18.00
CA LYS A 233 -17.57 14.64 -17.56
C LYS A 233 -16.45 14.99 -16.58
N ALA A 234 -15.66 16.00 -16.94
CA ALA A 234 -14.63 16.52 -16.06
C ALA A 234 -15.21 17.12 -14.78
N GLY A 235 -14.57 16.85 -13.65
CA GLY A 235 -15.03 17.35 -12.37
C GLY A 235 -14.43 16.66 -11.16
N LYS A 236 -15.00 16.98 -10.01
CA LYS A 236 -14.53 16.47 -8.70
C LYS A 236 -15.05 15.06 -8.43
N ILE A 237 -14.18 14.26 -7.85
CA ILE A 237 -14.42 12.88 -7.41
C ILE A 237 -14.08 12.82 -5.94
N LYS A 238 -15.06 12.57 -5.10
CA LYS A 238 -14.87 12.41 -3.66
C LYS A 238 -14.85 10.94 -3.31
N VAL A 239 -13.75 10.49 -2.70
CA VAL A 239 -13.60 9.11 -2.24
C VAL A 239 -13.58 9.08 -0.73
N LYS A 240 -14.43 8.24 -0.16
CA LYS A 240 -14.45 7.93 1.28
C LYS A 240 -14.03 6.49 1.49
N ALA A 241 -13.24 6.22 2.52
CA ALA A 241 -12.90 4.88 2.98
C ALA A 241 -13.27 4.69 4.44
N SER A 242 -13.90 3.57 4.76
CA SER A 242 -14.30 3.17 6.11
C SER A 242 -13.98 1.70 6.35
N VAL A 243 -13.71 1.28 7.60
CA VAL A 243 -13.62 -0.14 7.92
C VAL A 243 -15.02 -0.76 7.97
N VAL A 244 -15.13 -2.01 7.51
CA VAL A 244 -16.42 -2.72 7.44
C VAL A 244 -16.94 -3.04 8.85
N TRP A 245 -16.06 -3.52 9.73
CA TRP A 245 -16.42 -3.88 11.10
C TRP A 245 -16.17 -2.73 12.06
N GLN A 246 -17.24 -2.17 12.58
CA GLN A 246 -17.16 -1.04 13.49
C GLN A 246 -17.29 -1.48 14.95
N GLY A 247 -16.43 -0.92 15.80
CA GLY A 247 -16.38 -1.15 17.23
C GLY A 247 -15.82 0.03 18.00
N LYS A 248 -15.61 -0.12 19.30
CA LYS A 248 -15.08 0.98 20.17
C LYS A 248 -13.71 1.53 19.75
N ALA A 249 -12.99 0.84 18.89
CA ALA A 249 -11.64 1.18 18.43
C ALA A 249 -11.57 1.36 16.93
N THR A 250 -12.70 1.66 16.29
CA THR A 250 -12.78 1.89 14.85
C THR A 250 -11.95 3.11 14.45
N PRO A 251 -11.06 2.97 13.45
CA PRO A 251 -10.37 4.12 12.88
C PRO A 251 -11.37 5.12 12.27
N VAL A 252 -11.08 6.40 12.39
CA VAL A 252 -11.86 7.45 11.74
C VAL A 252 -11.76 7.31 10.22
N ASP A 253 -12.88 7.45 9.52
CA ASP A 253 -12.98 7.37 8.07
C ASP A 253 -12.01 8.32 7.38
N GLY A 254 -11.46 7.87 6.25
CA GLY A 254 -10.61 8.66 5.38
C GLY A 254 -11.41 9.30 4.24
N TYR A 255 -10.98 10.48 3.82
CA TYR A 255 -11.56 11.21 2.68
C TYR A 255 -10.47 11.79 1.80
N ILE A 256 -10.69 11.76 0.50
CA ILE A 256 -9.84 12.44 -0.49
C ILE A 256 -10.71 12.97 -1.62
N GLU A 257 -10.33 14.11 -2.17
CA GLU A 257 -10.92 14.69 -3.38
C GLU A 257 -9.88 14.65 -4.51
N ILE A 258 -10.32 14.17 -5.66
CA ILE A 258 -9.53 14.06 -6.90
C ILE A 258 -10.26 14.87 -7.95
N GLU A 259 -9.54 15.43 -8.90
CA GLU A 259 -10.13 16.14 -10.04
C GLU A 259 -9.78 15.42 -11.34
N SER A 260 -10.79 15.19 -12.17
CA SER A 260 -10.61 14.75 -13.55
C SER A 260 -10.69 15.94 -14.50
N ILE A 261 -9.80 15.96 -15.50
CA ILE A 261 -9.70 17.04 -16.49
C ILE A 261 -10.28 16.61 -17.85
N LYS A 262 -10.74 17.56 -18.61
CA LYS A 262 -11.26 17.29 -19.96
C LYS A 262 -10.12 16.75 -20.85
N PRO A 263 -10.32 15.63 -21.58
CA PRO A 263 -9.33 15.13 -22.50
C PRO A 263 -9.22 16.06 -23.73
N GLU A 264 -8.01 16.15 -24.28
CA GLU A 264 -7.74 16.90 -25.52
C GLU A 264 -8.03 16.09 -26.78
N TYR A 265 -8.32 14.80 -26.65
CA TYR A 265 -8.62 13.85 -27.72
C TYR A 265 -10.11 13.47 -27.73
N PRO A 266 -10.66 13.01 -28.86
CA PRO A 266 -12.05 12.60 -28.95
C PRO A 266 -12.32 11.32 -28.16
N LEU A 267 -13.52 11.22 -27.59
CA LEU A 267 -13.96 10.03 -26.86
C LEU A 267 -14.21 8.87 -27.83
N ILE A 268 -13.81 7.65 -27.42
CA ILE A 268 -13.97 6.42 -28.21
C ILE A 268 -15.37 5.83 -28.04
N GLY A 269 -15.98 5.93 -26.86
CA GLY A 269 -17.30 5.40 -26.53
C GLY A 269 -18.38 6.48 -26.47
N SER A 270 -19.65 6.08 -26.58
CA SER A 270 -20.75 7.01 -26.35
C SER A 270 -20.89 7.34 -24.86
N GLU A 271 -21.20 8.60 -24.55
CA GLU A 271 -21.44 9.07 -23.19
C GLU A 271 -22.53 8.25 -22.47
N LYS A 272 -23.54 7.78 -23.20
CA LYS A 272 -24.63 6.97 -22.66
C LYS A 272 -24.13 5.61 -22.16
N GLU A 273 -23.28 4.93 -22.94
CA GLU A 273 -22.71 3.62 -22.56
C GLU A 273 -21.78 3.76 -21.36
N MET A 274 -20.92 4.78 -21.38
CA MET A 274 -19.96 5.02 -20.31
C MET A 274 -20.62 5.36 -18.96
N ASN A 275 -21.74 6.08 -18.98
CA ASN A 275 -22.48 6.49 -17.77
C ASN A 275 -23.48 5.43 -17.28
N ALA A 276 -23.71 4.35 -18.03
CA ALA A 276 -24.61 3.27 -17.62
C ALA A 276 -24.04 2.40 -16.47
N ILE A 277 -22.73 2.44 -16.25
CA ILE A 277 -22.05 1.63 -15.20
C ILE A 277 -22.24 2.27 -13.82
N PRO A 278 -22.70 1.51 -12.79
CA PRO A 278 -22.88 2.04 -11.44
C PRO A 278 -21.62 2.63 -10.83
N ARG A 279 -21.72 3.79 -10.14
CA ARG A 279 -20.56 4.52 -9.57
C ARG A 279 -19.82 3.78 -8.46
N ASN A 280 -20.52 2.97 -7.68
CA ASN A 280 -19.95 2.22 -6.53
C ASN A 280 -19.74 0.72 -6.85
N GLY A 281 -19.50 0.39 -8.12
CA GLY A 281 -19.49 -0.98 -8.61
C GLY A 281 -20.91 -1.54 -8.73
N VAL A 282 -21.04 -2.79 -9.15
CA VAL A 282 -22.32 -3.46 -9.12
C VAL A 282 -22.72 -3.58 -7.64
N ARG A 283 -23.77 -2.87 -7.24
CA ARG A 283 -24.39 -3.14 -5.94
C ARG A 283 -24.90 -4.56 -6.00
N MET A 284 -24.13 -5.49 -5.51
CA MET A 284 -24.78 -6.67 -4.98
C MET A 284 -25.77 -6.16 -3.94
N ARG A 285 -27.05 -6.31 -4.21
CA ARG A 285 -28.00 -6.33 -3.10
C ARG A 285 -27.33 -7.27 -2.10
N LEU A 286 -27.01 -6.74 -0.93
CA LEU A 286 -26.92 -7.55 0.26
C LEU A 286 -28.34 -8.17 0.37
N GLN A 287 -28.60 -9.18 -0.40
CA GLN A 287 -29.63 -10.15 -0.09
C GLN A 287 -29.09 -10.79 1.17
N GLY A 288 -29.30 -10.03 2.25
CA GLY A 288 -29.11 -10.55 3.57
C GLY A 288 -29.78 -11.91 3.54
N ASN A 289 -29.08 -12.91 3.92
CA ASN A 289 -29.52 -14.27 4.22
C ASN A 289 -29.70 -15.28 3.09
N THR A 290 -29.84 -14.96 1.81
CA THR A 290 -30.04 -16.02 0.82
C THR A 290 -28.79 -16.86 0.59
N ASN A 291 -27.60 -16.26 0.60
CA ASN A 291 -26.35 -17.04 0.44
C ASN A 291 -25.93 -17.77 1.73
N MET A 292 -26.24 -17.21 2.92
CA MET A 292 -26.03 -17.95 4.17
C MET A 292 -27.02 -19.11 4.36
N GLN A 293 -28.26 -18.97 3.90
CA GLN A 293 -29.24 -20.07 3.88
C GLN A 293 -28.83 -21.15 2.88
N SER A 294 -28.44 -20.76 1.65
CA SER A 294 -27.95 -21.70 0.64
C SER A 294 -26.66 -22.42 1.09
N SER A 295 -25.75 -21.74 1.78
CA SER A 295 -24.55 -22.38 2.33
C SER A 295 -24.87 -23.29 3.51
N LYS A 296 -25.83 -22.93 4.37
CA LYS A 296 -26.33 -23.80 5.46
C LYS A 296 -27.11 -25.00 4.95
N GLU A 297 -27.88 -24.85 3.88
CA GLU A 297 -28.59 -25.94 3.23
C GLU A 297 -27.62 -26.91 2.55
N LYS A 298 -26.61 -26.42 1.85
CA LYS A 298 -25.54 -27.24 1.29
C LYS A 298 -24.70 -27.94 2.36
N LEU A 299 -24.41 -27.29 3.50
CA LEU A 299 -23.74 -27.95 4.62
C LEU A 299 -24.59 -29.11 5.19
N LYS A 300 -25.89 -28.87 5.39
CA LYS A 300 -26.83 -29.93 5.84
C LYS A 300 -26.97 -31.08 4.86
N GLU A 301 -26.89 -30.79 3.57
CA GLU A 301 -26.96 -31.82 2.52
C GLU A 301 -25.67 -32.65 2.49
N VAL A 302 -24.50 -32.04 2.72
CA VAL A 302 -23.21 -32.74 2.88
C VAL A 302 -23.20 -33.59 4.16
N GLU A 303 -23.66 -33.02 5.29
CA GLU A 303 -23.76 -33.74 6.57
C GLU A 303 -24.73 -34.96 6.46
N LYS A 304 -25.85 -34.82 5.73
CA LYS A 304 -26.77 -35.90 5.48
C LYS A 304 -26.19 -37.00 4.59
N GLN A 305 -25.42 -36.60 3.55
CA GLN A 305 -24.72 -37.55 2.69
C GLN A 305 -23.61 -38.31 3.44
N GLN A 306 -22.96 -37.70 4.42
CA GLN A 306 -21.97 -38.38 5.27
C GLN A 306 -22.64 -39.37 6.24
N ALA A 307 -23.80 -39.01 6.81
CA ALA A 307 -24.53 -39.87 7.71
C ALA A 307 -25.18 -41.08 7.01
N ASP A 308 -25.45 -41.00 5.70
CA ASP A 308 -25.97 -42.13 4.88
C ASP A 308 -24.84 -43.07 4.44
N PHE A 309 -23.56 -42.76 4.72
CA PHE A 309 -22.36 -43.58 4.43
C PHE A 309 -21.78 -44.31 5.66
N GLU A 310 -22.26 -44.02 6.87
CA GLU A 310 -21.95 -44.74 8.11
C GLU A 310 -23.07 -45.76 8.44
#